data_fd04010f8f6c6cc7919b4e846cd7fc93
#
_entry.id   fd04010f8f6c6cc7919b4e846cd7fc93
#
_cell.length_a   1.000
_cell.length_b   1.000
_cell.length_c   1.000
_cell.angle_alpha   90.00
_cell.angle_beta   90.00
_cell.angle_gamma   90.00
#
_symmetry.space_group_name_H-M   'P 1'
#
loop_
_entity.id
_entity.type
_entity.pdbx_description
1 polymer ?
#
loop_
_entity_poly.entity_id
_entity_poly.type
_entity_poly.pdbx_seq_one_letter_code
_entity_poly.pdbx_strand_id
1 'polypeptide(L)'
;MGSAFLLGLAGLSARAATEGPRVDGSASGELAQGARLVLRMDAAEVGGWLGLRNLDLSLLVGGQAVETITYDVEGQKLAIGEDDVFAGTGGLVAGSYLQVSGAQVVVTTGGANLSLAATATVLRSIPSDARFRFAATDDAGLTSSVTRPLQAGRGGGGVSWGAVIATVCVALLGGAFLGNLFASSRRPPPRLSVYSSIQRRMDEDRRAQTPAP
;
A
#
# COMPACT_ATOMS: atom_id res chain seq x y z
N MET A 1 -54.27 4.85 10.89
CA MET A 1 -53.26 4.16 11.70
C MET A 1 -52.11 3.79 10.77
N GLY A 2 -50.87 4.30 11.05
CA GLY A 2 -49.67 3.86 10.33
C GLY A 2 -48.87 4.98 9.71
N SER A 3 -48.07 5.68 10.53
CA SER A 3 -46.93 6.50 10.07
C SER A 3 -46.06 6.81 11.26
N ALA A 4 -45.08 5.97 11.50
CA ALA A 4 -43.95 6.28 12.40
C ALA A 4 -42.91 5.14 12.29
N PHE A 5 -42.03 5.19 11.28
CA PHE A 5 -40.75 4.44 11.35
C PHE A 5 -39.85 4.88 10.18
N LEU A 6 -39.33 6.10 10.22
CA LEU A 6 -38.29 6.56 9.27
C LEU A 6 -37.51 7.76 9.82
N LEU A 7 -37.07 7.69 11.09
CA LEU A 7 -36.25 8.76 11.70
C LEU A 7 -35.06 8.23 12.51
N GLY A 8 -34.55 7.06 12.19
CA GLY A 8 -33.47 6.42 12.97
C GLY A 8 -32.10 6.28 12.29
N LEU A 9 -31.96 6.57 11.01
CA LEU A 9 -30.72 6.26 10.26
C LEU A 9 -29.87 7.47 9.88
N ALA A 10 -30.36 8.69 10.05
CA ALA A 10 -29.60 9.90 9.68
C ALA A 10 -28.58 10.36 10.76
N GLY A 11 -28.62 9.79 11.96
CA GLY A 11 -27.80 10.26 13.08
C GLY A 11 -26.40 9.62 13.18
N LEU A 12 -26.12 8.54 12.48
CA LEU A 12 -24.84 7.83 12.58
C LEU A 12 -23.79 8.27 11.54
N SER A 13 -24.20 8.89 10.45
CA SER A 13 -23.28 9.39 9.42
C SER A 13 -22.68 10.76 9.72
N ALA A 14 -23.31 11.57 10.56
CA ALA A 14 -22.85 12.94 10.83
C ALA A 14 -21.69 13.03 11.84
N ARG A 15 -21.40 11.98 12.59
CA ARG A 15 -20.36 12.01 13.63
C ARG A 15 -18.99 11.56 13.13
N ALA A 16 -18.92 10.86 12.02
CA ALA A 16 -17.66 10.44 11.38
C ALA A 16 -16.99 11.57 10.59
N ALA A 17 -17.71 12.65 10.26
CA ALA A 17 -17.23 13.73 9.40
C ALA A 17 -16.49 14.86 10.15
N THR A 18 -16.18 14.72 11.44
CA THR A 18 -15.54 15.79 12.26
C THR A 18 -14.14 15.43 12.73
N GLU A 19 -13.69 14.21 12.59
CA GLU A 19 -12.31 13.82 12.90
C GLU A 19 -11.55 13.65 11.60
N GLY A 20 -10.53 14.49 11.37
CA GLY A 20 -9.62 14.31 10.24
C GLY A 20 -8.78 13.04 10.37
N PRO A 21 -8.04 12.67 9.31
CA PRO A 21 -7.27 11.44 9.27
C PRO A 21 -6.25 11.37 10.40
N ARG A 22 -5.98 10.19 10.92
CA ARG A 22 -4.88 9.96 11.86
C ARG A 22 -3.58 9.87 11.10
N VAL A 23 -2.54 10.53 11.61
CA VAL A 23 -1.23 10.60 10.96
C VAL A 23 -0.13 10.27 11.95
N ASP A 24 0.80 9.43 11.54
CA ASP A 24 2.12 9.28 12.16
C ASP A 24 3.21 9.31 11.09
N GLY A 25 4.45 9.58 11.49
CA GLY A 25 5.54 9.64 10.53
C GLY A 25 6.90 9.66 11.21
N SER A 26 7.90 9.29 10.41
CA SER A 26 9.29 9.30 10.83
C SER A 26 10.21 9.66 9.66
N ALA A 27 11.30 10.36 9.96
CA ALA A 27 12.38 10.64 9.04
C ALA A 27 13.68 10.15 9.67
N SER A 28 14.49 9.40 8.92
CA SER A 28 15.77 8.87 9.39
C SER A 28 16.83 8.92 8.30
N GLY A 29 18.09 9.10 8.70
CA GLY A 29 19.22 9.19 7.79
C GLY A 29 20.16 10.33 8.15
N GLU A 30 20.86 10.87 7.15
CA GLU A 30 21.85 11.95 7.31
C GLU A 30 21.42 13.17 6.49
N LEU A 31 21.76 14.37 7.00
CA LEU A 31 21.39 15.67 6.39
C LEU A 31 22.46 16.21 5.45
N ALA A 32 23.57 15.47 5.25
CA ALA A 32 24.64 15.87 4.35
C ALA A 32 24.24 15.75 2.89
N GLN A 33 24.78 16.62 2.04
CA GLN A 33 24.60 16.51 0.59
C GLN A 33 25.04 15.13 0.08
N GLY A 34 24.23 14.53 -0.79
CA GLY A 34 24.44 13.18 -1.33
C GLY A 34 23.98 12.05 -0.41
N ALA A 35 23.62 12.34 0.83
CA ALA A 35 23.12 11.34 1.76
C ALA A 35 21.70 10.90 1.40
N ARG A 36 21.28 9.78 1.98
CA ARG A 36 19.92 9.24 1.81
C ARG A 36 19.11 9.45 3.08
N LEU A 37 17.88 9.88 2.88
CA LEU A 37 16.85 9.98 3.90
C LEU A 37 15.75 8.97 3.62
N VAL A 38 15.33 8.25 4.64
CA VAL A 38 14.15 7.40 4.61
C VAL A 38 13.02 8.14 5.32
N LEU A 39 11.99 8.43 4.57
CA LEU A 39 10.78 9.10 5.03
C LEU A 39 9.66 8.06 5.07
N ARG A 40 8.99 7.94 6.21
CA ARG A 40 7.84 7.04 6.36
C ARG A 40 6.67 7.81 6.93
N MET A 41 5.48 7.51 6.43
CA MET A 41 4.24 8.11 6.86
C MET A 41 3.16 7.06 6.86
N ASP A 42 2.40 7.00 7.95
CA ASP A 42 1.22 6.19 8.10
C ASP A 42 0.02 7.11 8.30
N ALA A 43 -0.99 6.94 7.46
CA ALA A 43 -2.24 7.69 7.55
C ALA A 43 -3.42 6.71 7.62
N ALA A 44 -4.41 7.03 8.44
CA ALA A 44 -5.62 6.23 8.61
C ALA A 44 -6.85 7.11 8.58
N GLU A 45 -7.85 6.70 7.81
CA GLU A 45 -9.15 7.34 7.71
C GLU A 45 -10.26 6.37 8.14
N VAL A 46 -11.26 6.88 8.88
CA VAL A 46 -12.36 6.07 9.41
C VAL A 46 -13.16 5.40 8.29
N GLY A 47 -13.31 6.09 7.16
CA GLY A 47 -14.00 5.57 5.96
C GLY A 47 -13.17 4.63 5.10
N GLY A 48 -11.92 4.38 5.45
CA GLY A 48 -10.96 3.61 4.67
C GLY A 48 -9.94 4.51 3.98
N TRP A 49 -8.79 3.93 3.60
CA TRP A 49 -7.69 4.68 2.96
C TRP A 49 -8.10 5.39 1.66
N LEU A 50 -9.15 4.94 0.98
CA LEU A 50 -9.70 5.59 -0.23
C LEU A 50 -10.32 6.97 0.07
N GLY A 51 -10.63 7.29 1.32
CA GLY A 51 -11.05 8.62 1.74
C GLY A 51 -9.89 9.60 1.96
N LEU A 52 -8.63 9.16 1.81
CA LEU A 52 -7.47 10.02 1.84
C LEU A 52 -7.23 10.62 0.46
N ARG A 53 -7.01 11.92 0.40
CA ARG A 53 -6.73 12.65 -0.84
C ARG A 53 -5.24 12.83 -1.05
N ASN A 54 -4.55 13.44 -0.08
CA ASN A 54 -3.13 13.76 -0.18
C ASN A 54 -2.37 13.40 1.09
N LEU A 55 -1.12 12.98 0.90
CA LEU A 55 -0.12 12.85 1.96
C LEU A 55 1.03 13.81 1.68
N ASP A 56 1.31 14.71 2.63
CA ASP A 56 2.35 15.73 2.51
C ASP A 56 3.49 15.47 3.50
N LEU A 57 4.71 15.43 2.99
CA LEU A 57 5.93 15.35 3.77
C LEU A 57 6.71 16.65 3.58
N SER A 58 6.65 17.56 4.54
CA SER A 58 7.30 18.86 4.46
C SER A 58 8.59 18.90 5.25
N LEU A 59 9.68 19.35 4.62
CA LEU A 59 10.92 19.72 5.29
C LEU A 59 10.75 21.12 5.89
N LEU A 60 10.92 21.24 7.19
CA LEU A 60 10.86 22.49 7.93
C LEU A 60 12.26 22.94 8.34
N VAL A 61 12.62 24.18 8.02
CA VAL A 61 13.83 24.85 8.50
C VAL A 61 13.43 26.15 9.20
N GLY A 62 13.86 26.32 10.45
CA GLY A 62 13.41 27.45 11.25
C GLY A 62 11.88 27.47 11.48
N GLY A 63 11.22 26.32 11.40
CA GLY A 63 9.76 26.19 11.56
C GLY A 63 8.95 26.48 10.29
N GLN A 64 9.58 26.89 9.20
CA GLN A 64 8.92 27.15 7.91
C GLN A 64 9.12 25.98 6.96
N ALA A 65 8.11 25.64 6.18
CA ALA A 65 8.21 24.64 5.14
C ALA A 65 9.04 25.20 3.97
N VAL A 66 10.19 24.60 3.72
CA VAL A 66 11.10 24.98 2.63
C VAL A 66 10.91 24.10 1.42
N GLU A 67 10.41 22.89 1.61
CA GLU A 67 10.09 21.94 0.55
C GLU A 67 9.01 20.97 1.01
N THR A 68 8.11 20.57 0.12
CA THR A 68 7.07 19.60 0.37
C THR A 68 7.04 18.55 -0.73
N ILE A 69 7.01 17.30 -0.32
CA ILE A 69 6.76 16.14 -1.15
C ILE A 69 5.30 15.78 -0.95
N THR A 70 4.49 15.85 -1.99
CA THR A 70 3.06 15.51 -1.95
C THR A 70 2.83 14.19 -2.68
N TYR A 71 2.14 13.26 -2.03
CA TYR A 71 1.63 12.05 -2.66
C TYR A 71 0.12 12.19 -2.86
N ASP A 72 -0.30 12.24 -4.12
CA ASP A 72 -1.70 12.18 -4.54
C ASP A 72 -2.17 10.73 -4.52
N VAL A 73 -3.15 10.43 -3.67
CA VAL A 73 -3.64 9.06 -3.43
C VAL A 73 -4.41 8.54 -4.63
N GLU A 74 -5.25 9.36 -5.25
CA GLU A 74 -6.05 8.99 -6.41
C GLU A 74 -5.17 8.78 -7.65
N GLY A 75 -4.29 9.73 -7.94
CA GLY A 75 -3.39 9.68 -9.09
C GLY A 75 -2.21 8.73 -8.90
N GLN A 76 -1.94 8.26 -7.66
CA GLN A 76 -0.77 7.46 -7.28
C GLN A 76 0.56 8.12 -7.69
N LYS A 77 0.59 9.45 -7.60
CA LYS A 77 1.71 10.28 -8.02
C LYS A 77 2.37 10.95 -6.83
N LEU A 78 3.69 11.03 -6.90
CA LEU A 78 4.48 11.80 -5.97
C LEU A 78 4.99 13.05 -6.69
N ALA A 79 4.82 14.22 -6.07
CA ALA A 79 5.20 15.50 -6.64
C ALA A 79 6.14 16.27 -5.71
N ILE A 80 7.05 17.06 -6.30
CA ILE A 80 7.82 18.11 -5.64
C ILE A 80 7.73 19.36 -6.53
N GLY A 81 7.08 20.42 -6.03
CA GLY A 81 6.79 21.59 -6.85
C GLY A 81 5.83 21.28 -7.98
N GLU A 82 6.24 21.52 -9.23
CA GLU A 82 5.43 21.28 -10.44
C GLU A 82 5.71 19.92 -11.10
N ASP A 83 6.78 19.24 -10.69
CA ASP A 83 7.18 17.94 -11.25
C ASP A 83 6.47 16.80 -10.52
N ASP A 84 5.99 15.80 -11.27
CA ASP A 84 5.38 14.59 -10.72
C ASP A 84 5.98 13.29 -11.28
N VAL A 85 5.84 12.21 -10.52
CA VAL A 85 6.25 10.86 -10.91
C VAL A 85 5.31 9.82 -10.31
N PHE A 86 4.99 8.76 -11.04
CA PHE A 86 4.22 7.65 -10.50
C PHE A 86 5.05 6.84 -9.49
N ALA A 87 4.44 6.48 -8.36
CA ALA A 87 5.02 5.55 -7.40
C ALA A 87 5.34 4.21 -8.07
N GLY A 88 6.50 3.62 -7.75
CA GLY A 88 6.97 2.38 -8.34
C GLY A 88 7.62 2.51 -9.73
N THR A 89 7.71 3.72 -10.32
CA THR A 89 8.34 3.94 -11.64
C THR A 89 9.76 4.50 -11.54
N GLY A 90 10.52 4.44 -12.64
CA GLY A 90 11.90 4.94 -12.69
C GLY A 90 12.07 6.45 -12.81
N GLY A 91 10.96 7.23 -12.87
CA GLY A 91 11.02 8.69 -12.95
C GLY A 91 11.62 9.32 -11.68
N LEU A 92 12.04 10.60 -11.81
CA LEU A 92 12.66 11.39 -10.75
C LEU A 92 11.90 12.69 -10.58
N VAL A 93 11.67 13.10 -9.35
CA VAL A 93 11.25 14.46 -8.99
C VAL A 93 12.28 15.07 -8.06
N ALA A 94 12.57 16.34 -8.25
CA ALA A 94 13.60 17.04 -7.50
C ALA A 94 13.14 18.45 -7.11
N GLY A 95 13.35 18.77 -5.84
CA GLY A 95 13.21 20.13 -5.32
C GLY A 95 14.55 20.79 -5.08
N SER A 96 14.57 21.73 -4.15
CA SER A 96 15.81 22.45 -3.78
C SER A 96 16.70 21.64 -2.83
N TYR A 97 16.12 20.79 -2.00
CA TYR A 97 16.80 20.03 -0.94
C TYR A 97 16.76 18.52 -1.17
N LEU A 98 15.69 18.02 -1.76
CA LEU A 98 15.43 16.58 -1.85
C LEU A 98 15.14 16.16 -3.30
N GLN A 99 15.59 14.96 -3.64
CA GLN A 99 15.25 14.27 -4.87
C GLN A 99 14.70 12.90 -4.53
N VAL A 100 13.61 12.51 -5.17
CA VAL A 100 12.98 11.20 -4.99
C VAL A 100 12.80 10.52 -6.34
N SER A 101 13.16 9.24 -6.40
CA SER A 101 12.80 8.39 -7.53
C SER A 101 11.49 7.68 -7.24
N GLY A 102 10.57 7.64 -8.18
CA GLY A 102 9.34 6.87 -8.06
C GLY A 102 9.60 5.39 -7.76
N ALA A 103 10.70 4.81 -8.24
CA ALA A 103 11.12 3.43 -7.92
C ALA A 103 11.50 3.22 -6.44
N GLN A 104 11.76 4.30 -5.71
CA GLN A 104 12.08 4.30 -4.28
C GLN A 104 10.87 4.68 -3.41
N VAL A 105 9.69 4.76 -4.01
CA VAL A 105 8.43 5.04 -3.32
C VAL A 105 7.64 3.74 -3.22
N VAL A 106 7.34 3.34 -1.99
CA VAL A 106 6.55 2.15 -1.69
C VAL A 106 5.27 2.59 -0.99
N VAL A 107 4.14 2.25 -1.56
CA VAL A 107 2.82 2.50 -0.99
C VAL A 107 2.18 1.17 -0.63
N THR A 108 1.70 1.07 0.60
CA THR A 108 1.00 -0.13 1.08
C THR A 108 -0.34 0.29 1.65
N THR A 109 -1.40 -0.40 1.24
CA THR A 109 -2.75 -0.14 1.70
C THR A 109 -3.29 -1.36 2.43
N GLY A 110 -4.07 -1.13 3.48
CA GLY A 110 -4.70 -2.22 4.24
C GLY A 110 -5.81 -1.71 5.15
N GLY A 111 -7.05 -2.08 4.87
CA GLY A 111 -8.21 -1.65 5.64
C GLY A 111 -8.39 -0.13 5.64
N ALA A 112 -8.24 0.49 6.80
CA ALA A 112 -8.34 1.94 6.97
C ALA A 112 -7.00 2.68 6.72
N ASN A 113 -5.89 1.95 6.58
CA ASN A 113 -4.55 2.51 6.60
C ASN A 113 -3.93 2.63 5.21
N LEU A 114 -3.15 3.67 5.01
CA LEU A 114 -2.23 3.86 3.91
C LEU A 114 -0.84 4.18 4.48
N SER A 115 0.16 3.40 4.12
CA SER A 115 1.56 3.61 4.49
C SER A 115 2.36 4.00 3.27
N LEU A 116 3.06 5.12 3.36
CA LEU A 116 3.96 5.65 2.34
C LEU A 116 5.39 5.59 2.87
N ALA A 117 6.29 4.95 2.14
CA ALA A 117 7.72 4.98 2.40
C ALA A 117 8.44 5.51 1.17
N ALA A 118 9.28 6.53 1.34
CA ALA A 118 10.07 7.11 0.27
C ALA A 118 11.53 7.22 0.70
N THR A 119 12.46 6.91 -0.21
CA THR A 119 13.87 7.20 -0.01
C THR A 119 14.23 8.42 -0.86
N ALA A 120 14.62 9.49 -0.18
CA ALA A 120 15.06 10.72 -0.80
C ALA A 120 16.58 10.84 -0.78
N THR A 121 17.16 11.45 -1.83
CA THR A 121 18.56 11.88 -1.85
C THR A 121 18.62 13.35 -1.47
N VAL A 122 19.52 13.71 -0.58
CA VAL A 122 19.75 15.09 -0.16
C VAL A 122 20.57 15.81 -1.23
N LEU A 123 19.99 16.79 -1.89
CA LEU A 123 20.66 17.59 -2.93
C LEU A 123 21.52 18.71 -2.35
N ARG A 124 21.12 19.24 -1.20
CA ARG A 124 21.78 20.32 -0.49
C ARG A 124 21.76 20.04 1.00
N SER A 125 22.87 20.25 1.70
CA SER A 125 22.97 20.05 3.14
C SER A 125 21.83 20.75 3.88
N ILE A 126 21.16 20.00 4.73
CA ILE A 126 20.01 20.44 5.50
C ILE A 126 20.49 20.82 6.89
N PRO A 127 20.04 21.94 7.47
CA PRO A 127 20.38 22.31 8.85
C PRO A 127 20.02 21.25 9.88
N SER A 128 20.82 21.12 10.93
CA SER A 128 20.64 20.08 11.95
C SER A 128 19.40 20.26 12.82
N ASP A 129 18.83 21.46 12.85
CA ASP A 129 17.58 21.80 13.55
C ASP A 129 16.32 21.56 12.72
N ALA A 130 16.50 21.10 11.47
CA ALA A 130 15.40 20.79 10.59
C ALA A 130 14.48 19.71 11.15
N ARG A 131 13.22 19.82 10.82
CA ARG A 131 12.16 18.88 11.20
C ARG A 131 11.38 18.45 9.97
N PHE A 132 10.68 17.34 10.08
CA PHE A 132 9.75 16.89 9.07
C PHE A 132 8.32 16.97 9.61
N ARG A 133 7.43 17.57 8.83
CA ARG A 133 5.99 17.58 9.09
C ARG A 133 5.34 16.58 8.13
N PHE A 134 4.59 15.68 8.69
CA PHE A 134 3.78 14.69 7.98
C PHE A 134 2.33 15.11 8.12
N ALA A 135 1.62 15.30 7.02
CA ALA A 135 0.22 15.73 7.02
C ALA A 135 -0.59 14.87 6.05
N ALA A 136 -1.80 14.52 6.43
CA ALA A 136 -2.76 13.86 5.55
C ALA A 136 -4.01 14.69 5.45
N THR A 137 -4.57 14.76 4.26
CA THR A 137 -5.83 15.44 3.96
C THR A 137 -6.81 14.42 3.39
N ASP A 138 -8.03 14.42 3.91
CA ASP A 138 -9.12 13.59 3.41
C ASP A 138 -9.90 14.26 2.27
N ASP A 139 -10.86 13.54 1.70
CA ASP A 139 -11.75 14.03 0.63
C ASP A 139 -12.67 15.17 1.08
N ALA A 140 -12.94 15.29 2.39
CA ALA A 140 -13.69 16.40 2.97
C ALA A 140 -12.82 17.66 3.16
N GLY A 141 -11.51 17.57 2.92
CA GLY A 141 -10.56 18.66 3.11
C GLY A 141 -10.07 18.83 4.55
N LEU A 142 -10.37 17.88 5.45
CA LEU A 142 -9.85 17.90 6.81
C LEU A 142 -8.39 17.43 6.79
N THR A 143 -7.52 18.20 7.45
CA THR A 143 -6.08 17.89 7.48
C THR A 143 -5.62 17.68 8.92
N SER A 144 -4.90 16.58 9.12
CA SER A 144 -4.17 16.31 10.36
C SER A 144 -2.67 16.27 10.10
N SER A 145 -1.86 16.64 11.07
CA SER A 145 -0.41 16.63 10.90
C SER A 145 0.34 16.33 12.19
N VAL A 146 1.55 15.77 12.04
CA VAL A 146 2.53 15.55 13.09
C VAL A 146 3.90 16.06 12.65
N THR A 147 4.64 16.70 13.55
CA THR A 147 6.02 17.15 13.28
C THR A 147 7.00 16.30 14.09
N ARG A 148 8.02 15.78 13.43
CA ARG A 148 9.06 14.93 14.02
C ARG A 148 10.45 15.49 13.72
N PRO A 149 11.40 15.42 14.66
CA PRO A 149 12.81 15.68 14.37
C PRO A 149 13.33 14.56 13.45
N LEU A 150 14.41 14.82 12.74
CA LEU A 150 15.15 13.78 12.07
C LEU A 150 15.74 12.85 13.15
N GLN A 151 15.48 11.58 13.02
CA GLN A 151 16.19 10.59 13.81
C GLN A 151 17.56 10.38 13.16
N ALA A 152 18.62 10.84 13.84
CA ALA A 152 19.97 10.54 13.41
C ALA A 152 20.08 9.02 13.24
N GLY A 153 20.30 8.57 12.02
CA GLY A 153 20.54 7.17 11.78
C GLY A 153 21.75 6.76 12.63
N ARG A 154 21.52 5.95 13.66
CA ARG A 154 22.63 5.21 14.26
C ARG A 154 23.26 4.44 13.10
N GLY A 155 24.40 4.89 12.64
CA GLY A 155 25.15 4.19 11.61
C GLY A 155 25.29 2.74 12.04
N GLY A 156 24.62 1.82 11.34
CA GLY A 156 24.75 0.40 11.59
C GLY A 156 23.46 -0.40 11.81
N GLY A 157 22.27 0.21 11.73
CA GLY A 157 21.01 -0.53 11.81
C GLY A 157 20.16 -0.38 10.56
N GLY A 158 20.76 -0.33 9.38
CA GLY A 158 20.01 -0.42 8.13
C GLY A 158 19.22 -1.71 8.18
N VAL A 159 17.88 -1.63 8.18
CA VAL A 159 17.07 -2.76 7.76
C VAL A 159 17.64 -3.14 6.40
N SER A 160 18.45 -4.20 6.39
CA SER A 160 19.12 -4.60 5.16
C SER A 160 17.99 -4.82 4.15
N TRP A 161 18.07 -4.17 3.01
CA TRP A 161 17.14 -4.41 1.91
C TRP A 161 16.97 -5.91 1.66
N GLY A 162 18.01 -6.69 1.98
CA GLY A 162 17.96 -8.13 2.05
C GLY A 162 16.91 -8.67 3.03
N ALA A 163 16.71 -8.04 4.20
CA ALA A 163 15.71 -8.50 5.17
C ALA A 163 14.29 -8.16 4.69
N VAL A 164 14.08 -6.97 4.10
CA VAL A 164 12.76 -6.59 3.52
C VAL A 164 12.44 -7.46 2.31
N ILE A 165 13.40 -7.65 1.39
CA ILE A 165 13.24 -8.54 0.25
C ILE A 165 13.04 -9.98 0.72
N ALA A 166 13.78 -10.45 1.72
CA ALA A 166 13.61 -11.79 2.27
C ALA A 166 12.20 -11.97 2.89
N THR A 167 11.69 -10.97 3.62
CA THR A 167 10.35 -11.04 4.20
C THR A 167 9.26 -11.07 3.12
N VAL A 168 9.40 -10.25 2.07
CA VAL A 168 8.47 -10.25 0.93
C VAL A 168 8.57 -11.55 0.14
N CYS A 169 9.79 -12.07 -0.10
CA CYS A 169 9.98 -13.35 -0.78
C CYS A 169 9.41 -14.53 0.03
N VAL A 170 9.59 -14.54 1.35
CA VAL A 170 9.01 -15.57 2.24
C VAL A 170 7.49 -15.49 2.23
N ALA A 171 6.91 -14.29 2.25
CA ALA A 171 5.45 -14.11 2.18
C ALA A 171 4.89 -14.58 0.81
N LEU A 172 5.57 -14.27 -0.30
CA LEU A 172 5.17 -14.71 -1.64
C LEU A 172 5.32 -16.22 -1.83
N LEU A 173 6.43 -16.80 -1.37
CA LEU A 173 6.67 -18.25 -1.45
C LEU A 173 5.72 -19.00 -0.51
N GLY A 174 5.48 -18.51 0.69
CA GLY A 174 4.51 -19.09 1.63
C GLY A 174 3.09 -19.03 1.09
N GLY A 175 2.69 -17.91 0.50
CA GLY A 175 1.39 -17.74 -0.15
C GLY A 175 1.20 -18.67 -1.35
N ALA A 176 2.21 -18.83 -2.19
CA ALA A 176 2.19 -19.73 -3.34
C ALA A 176 2.13 -21.21 -2.90
N PHE A 177 2.85 -21.56 -1.82
CA PHE A 177 2.85 -22.94 -1.29
C PHE A 177 1.51 -23.31 -0.66
N LEU A 178 0.92 -22.41 0.15
CA LEU A 178 -0.40 -22.61 0.72
C LEU A 178 -1.49 -22.62 -0.36
N GLY A 179 -1.41 -21.72 -1.34
CA GLY A 179 -2.33 -21.71 -2.49
C GLY A 179 -2.30 -23.01 -3.27
N ASN A 180 -1.12 -23.60 -3.46
CA ASN A 180 -0.96 -24.87 -4.17
C ASN A 180 -1.47 -26.08 -3.35
N LEU A 181 -1.32 -26.06 -2.02
CA LEU A 181 -1.90 -27.06 -1.13
C LEU A 181 -3.44 -27.01 -1.15
N PHE A 182 -4.04 -25.82 -1.13
CA PHE A 182 -5.49 -25.66 -1.26
C PHE A 182 -6.03 -26.02 -2.65
N ALA A 183 -5.28 -25.73 -3.71
CA ALA A 183 -5.64 -26.12 -5.07
C ALA A 183 -5.57 -27.64 -5.29
N SER A 184 -4.60 -28.32 -4.67
CA SER A 184 -4.46 -29.78 -4.76
C SER A 184 -5.53 -30.53 -4.00
N SER A 185 -6.05 -29.97 -2.89
CA SER A 185 -7.16 -30.56 -2.12
C SER A 185 -8.53 -30.43 -2.81
N ARG A 186 -8.66 -29.57 -3.81
CA ARG A 186 -9.88 -29.37 -4.61
C ARG A 186 -9.84 -30.07 -5.96
N ARG A 187 -9.01 -31.10 -6.15
CA ARG A 187 -9.11 -31.92 -7.35
C ARG A 187 -10.49 -32.56 -7.35
N PRO A 188 -11.34 -32.27 -8.35
CA PRO A 188 -12.60 -32.98 -8.48
C PRO A 188 -12.29 -34.46 -8.63
N PRO A 189 -13.13 -35.34 -8.06
CA PRO A 189 -12.94 -36.77 -8.21
C PRO A 189 -12.78 -37.09 -9.70
N PRO A 190 -11.92 -38.06 -10.09
CA PRO A 190 -11.72 -38.39 -11.49
C PRO A 190 -13.10 -38.71 -12.08
N ARG A 191 -13.53 -37.88 -13.03
CA ARG A 191 -14.72 -38.15 -13.82
C ARG A 191 -14.47 -39.49 -14.52
N LEU A 192 -15.07 -40.57 -13.99
CA LEU A 192 -15.16 -41.83 -14.71
C LEU A 192 -15.70 -41.47 -16.09
N SER A 193 -14.84 -41.62 -17.08
CA SER A 193 -15.13 -41.19 -18.42
C SER A 193 -16.42 -41.88 -18.87
N VAL A 194 -17.37 -41.10 -19.34
CA VAL A 194 -18.64 -41.61 -19.91
C VAL A 194 -18.37 -42.61 -21.02
N TYR A 195 -17.18 -42.56 -21.63
CA TYR A 195 -16.68 -43.52 -22.61
C TYR A 195 -16.51 -44.95 -22.06
N SER A 196 -16.13 -45.13 -20.80
CA SER A 196 -15.97 -46.48 -20.25
C SER A 196 -17.29 -47.18 -19.98
N SER A 197 -18.37 -46.42 -19.70
CA SER A 197 -19.71 -46.98 -19.53
C SER A 197 -20.38 -47.33 -20.89
N ILE A 198 -20.08 -46.54 -21.92
CA ILE A 198 -20.58 -46.81 -23.29
C ILE A 198 -19.87 -48.06 -23.88
N GLN A 199 -18.57 -48.17 -23.70
CA GLN A 199 -17.84 -49.36 -24.18
C GLN A 199 -18.29 -50.66 -23.50
N ARG A 200 -18.56 -50.62 -22.16
CA ARG A 200 -19.12 -51.78 -21.47
C ARG A 200 -20.47 -52.23 -22.04
N ARG A 201 -21.37 -51.28 -22.30
CA ARG A 201 -22.67 -51.59 -22.90
C ARG A 201 -22.53 -52.18 -24.32
N MET A 202 -21.63 -51.66 -25.16
CA MET A 202 -21.39 -52.17 -26.48
C MET A 202 -20.81 -53.62 -26.48
N ASP A 203 -19.96 -53.93 -25.50
CA ASP A 203 -19.40 -55.27 -25.33
C ASP A 203 -20.43 -56.28 -24.79
N GLU A 204 -21.34 -55.86 -23.94
CA GLU A 204 -22.47 -56.64 -23.45
C GLU A 204 -23.46 -56.96 -24.57
N ASP A 205 -23.84 -56.00 -25.38
CA ASP A 205 -24.73 -56.17 -26.52
C ASP A 205 -24.10 -57.07 -27.58
N ARG A 206 -22.81 -57.02 -27.83
CA ARG A 206 -22.09 -57.87 -28.77
C ARG A 206 -22.05 -59.34 -28.31
N ARG A 207 -21.94 -59.57 -26.98
CA ARG A 207 -21.99 -60.92 -26.39
C ARG A 207 -23.38 -61.55 -26.45
N ALA A 208 -24.43 -60.71 -26.31
CA ALA A 208 -25.81 -61.17 -26.36
C ALA A 208 -26.26 -61.57 -27.80
N GLN A 209 -25.58 -61.10 -28.85
CA GLN A 209 -25.90 -61.37 -30.25
C GLN A 209 -25.10 -62.55 -30.85
N THR A 210 -24.23 -63.19 -30.09
CA THR A 210 -23.49 -64.38 -30.59
C THR A 210 -24.34 -65.62 -30.27
N PRO A 211 -24.93 -66.28 -31.29
CA PRO A 211 -25.65 -67.54 -31.10
C PRO A 211 -24.72 -68.63 -30.64
N ALA A 212 -25.16 -69.42 -29.61
CA ALA A 212 -24.42 -70.55 -29.10
C ALA A 212 -24.34 -71.67 -30.22
N PRO A 213 -23.24 -72.36 -30.31
CA PRO A 213 -22.99 -73.42 -31.35
C PRO A 213 -23.91 -74.65 -31.17
#